data_c09816f53c1bc9d4be85b1fe6a452dc2
#
_entry.id   c09816f53c1bc9d4be85b1fe6a452dc2
#
_cell.length_a   1.000
_cell.length_b   1.000
_cell.length_c   1.000
_cell.angle_alpha   90.00
_cell.angle_beta   90.00
_cell.angle_gamma   90.00
#
_symmetry.space_group_name_H-M   'P 1'
#
loop_
_entity.id
_entity.type
_entity.pdbx_description
1 polymer ?
#
loop_
_entity_poly.entity_id
_entity_poly.type
_entity_poly.pdbx_seq_one_letter_code
_entity_poly.pdbx_strand_id
1 'polypeptide(L)'
;YKRQGLDPMKIRKSGISMSFVPEDRLGMCLVGSMGMTGNMMLRSWRKGKGLFLNRKDPEALANRIWEELGVVTPSTSFPVRRMSGGNVQKVLVGREIAQSPAVLMTAYAVRGLDINTSYTIYNLLTEQKMHGVAVVYVGEDLDVLLELCDRIVVLCGGKVNGILDGRHTTKEEVGLRMTNLVKEEQA
;
A
#
# COMPACT_ATOMS: atom_id res chain seq x y z
N TYR A 1 -22.64 -8.41 0.23
CA TYR A 1 -22.46 -9.13 -1.04
C TYR A 1 -21.29 -10.10 -0.95
N LYS A 2 -21.58 -11.40 -0.94
CA LYS A 2 -20.52 -12.42 -1.03
C LYS A 2 -19.99 -12.43 -2.46
N ARG A 3 -18.74 -12.01 -2.63
CA ARG A 3 -18.02 -12.04 -3.93
C ARG A 3 -17.11 -13.27 -4.07
N GLN A 4 -17.32 -14.28 -3.25
CA GLN A 4 -16.60 -15.55 -3.30
C GLN A 4 -16.81 -16.23 -4.66
N GLY A 5 -15.73 -16.72 -5.26
CA GLY A 5 -15.77 -17.40 -6.57
C GLY A 5 -15.81 -16.48 -7.79
N LEU A 6 -15.74 -15.15 -7.60
CA LEU A 6 -15.58 -14.24 -8.72
C LEU A 6 -14.10 -14.13 -9.12
N ASP A 7 -13.86 -14.18 -10.42
CA ASP A 7 -12.56 -13.87 -11.02
C ASP A 7 -12.17 -12.41 -10.72
N PRO A 8 -10.88 -12.10 -10.44
CA PRO A 8 -10.39 -10.76 -10.14
C PRO A 8 -10.82 -9.68 -11.16
N MET A 9 -10.90 -10.04 -12.45
CA MET A 9 -11.38 -9.12 -13.49
C MET A 9 -12.87 -8.78 -13.34
N LYS A 10 -13.69 -9.73 -12.89
CA LYS A 10 -15.11 -9.49 -12.61
C LYS A 10 -15.30 -8.58 -11.40
N ILE A 11 -14.48 -8.78 -10.35
CA ILE A 11 -14.47 -7.90 -9.17
C ILE A 11 -14.12 -6.47 -9.57
N ARG A 12 -13.06 -6.30 -10.38
CA ARG A 12 -12.65 -4.99 -10.88
C ARG A 12 -13.73 -4.32 -11.73
N LYS A 13 -14.39 -5.07 -12.62
CA LYS A 13 -15.49 -4.57 -13.45
C LYS A 13 -16.72 -4.15 -12.64
N SER A 14 -16.88 -4.65 -11.40
CA SER A 14 -17.97 -4.24 -10.50
C SER A 14 -17.71 -2.89 -9.79
N GLY A 15 -16.70 -2.12 -10.23
CA GLY A 15 -16.42 -0.77 -9.73
C GLY A 15 -15.50 -0.71 -8.51
N ILE A 16 -14.97 -1.85 -8.02
CA ILE A 16 -14.01 -1.86 -6.93
C ILE A 16 -12.61 -1.71 -7.50
N SER A 17 -12.01 -0.53 -7.31
CA SER A 17 -10.60 -0.30 -7.59
C SER A 17 -9.77 -0.64 -6.37
N MET A 18 -8.74 -1.48 -6.55
CA MET A 18 -7.82 -1.85 -5.48
C MET A 18 -6.40 -1.57 -5.92
N SER A 19 -5.63 -0.97 -5.02
CA SER A 19 -4.18 -0.84 -5.12
C SER A 19 -3.50 -1.67 -4.04
N PHE A 20 -2.32 -2.21 -4.35
CA PHE A 20 -1.55 -3.05 -3.45
C PHE A 20 -0.08 -2.63 -3.40
N VAL A 21 0.42 -2.47 -2.18
CA VAL A 21 1.81 -2.17 -1.86
C VAL A 21 2.40 -3.36 -1.11
N PRO A 22 3.11 -4.29 -1.78
CA PRO A 22 3.72 -5.45 -1.15
C PRO A 22 5.03 -5.10 -0.44
N GLU A 23 5.53 -6.03 0.37
CA GLU A 23 6.86 -5.97 0.98
C GLU A 23 7.96 -6.00 -0.10
N ASP A 24 7.87 -6.92 -1.05
CA ASP A 24 8.81 -7.02 -2.18
C ASP A 24 8.44 -6.02 -3.29
N ARG A 25 9.01 -4.84 -3.20
CA ARG A 25 8.74 -3.69 -4.06
C ARG A 25 9.12 -3.92 -5.51
N LEU A 26 10.30 -4.55 -5.74
CA LEU A 26 10.89 -4.72 -7.06
C LEU A 26 10.52 -6.07 -7.70
N GLY A 27 10.25 -7.11 -6.90
CA GLY A 27 9.84 -8.41 -7.43
C GLY A 27 8.36 -8.46 -7.82
N MET A 28 7.50 -7.67 -7.15
CA MET A 28 6.05 -7.77 -7.34
C MET A 28 5.41 -6.56 -8.04
N CYS A 29 5.97 -5.34 -7.89
CA CYS A 29 5.25 -4.14 -8.31
C CYS A 29 6.00 -3.20 -9.23
N LEU A 30 7.29 -2.99 -9.02
CA LEU A 30 8.10 -2.10 -9.84
C LEU A 30 9.05 -2.89 -10.73
N VAL A 31 9.24 -2.44 -11.96
CA VAL A 31 10.28 -2.97 -12.85
C VAL A 31 11.57 -2.23 -12.54
N GLY A 32 12.51 -2.91 -11.87
CA GLY A 32 13.73 -2.32 -11.34
C GLY A 32 14.64 -1.66 -12.39
N SER A 33 14.64 -2.15 -13.64
CA SER A 33 15.42 -1.60 -14.74
C SER A 33 14.81 -0.32 -15.36
N MET A 34 13.53 -0.04 -15.09
CA MET A 34 12.85 1.16 -15.55
C MET A 34 13.00 2.31 -14.55
N GLY A 35 12.94 3.54 -15.04
CA GLY A 35 12.80 4.74 -14.20
C GLY A 35 11.36 4.93 -13.72
N MET A 36 11.12 6.02 -12.99
CA MET A 36 9.80 6.38 -12.45
C MET A 36 8.76 6.49 -13.57
N THR A 37 9.05 7.25 -14.63
CA THR A 37 8.13 7.42 -15.78
C THR A 37 7.70 6.09 -16.39
N GLY A 38 8.63 5.17 -16.60
CA GLY A 38 8.32 3.82 -17.11
C GLY A 38 7.41 3.04 -16.17
N ASN A 39 7.68 3.09 -14.87
CA ASN A 39 6.87 2.43 -13.86
C ASN A 39 5.46 3.05 -13.71
N MET A 40 5.29 4.36 -13.90
CA MET A 40 3.97 4.99 -13.95
C MET A 40 3.17 4.52 -15.18
N MET A 41 3.83 4.35 -16.32
CA MET A 41 3.21 3.90 -17.55
C MET A 41 2.63 2.48 -17.43
N LEU A 42 3.19 1.59 -16.61
CA LEU A 42 2.66 0.24 -16.39
C LEU A 42 1.19 0.21 -15.91
N ARG A 43 0.74 1.26 -15.23
CA ARG A 43 -0.64 1.38 -14.72
C ARG A 43 -1.57 2.13 -15.67
N SER A 44 -1.04 2.83 -16.67
CA SER A 44 -1.81 3.75 -17.52
C SER A 44 -1.75 3.43 -19.02
N TRP A 45 -0.96 2.46 -19.47
CA TRP A 45 -0.75 2.18 -20.88
C TRP A 45 -2.03 1.87 -21.69
N ARG A 46 -3.07 1.36 -21.04
CA ARG A 46 -4.37 1.06 -21.67
C ARG A 46 -5.31 2.28 -21.76
N LYS A 47 -4.96 3.40 -21.11
CA LYS A 47 -5.81 4.60 -21.12
C LYS A 47 -5.70 5.43 -22.41
N GLY A 48 -4.69 5.16 -23.24
CA GLY A 48 -4.48 5.83 -24.54
C GLY A 48 -5.46 5.36 -25.61
N LYS A 49 -5.95 6.32 -26.43
CA LYS A 49 -6.82 6.05 -27.59
C LYS A 49 -5.98 6.10 -28.88
N GLY A 50 -5.08 5.17 -29.13
CA GLY A 50 -4.29 5.19 -30.36
C GLY A 50 -3.24 4.09 -30.44
N LEU A 51 -2.56 4.03 -31.60
CA LEU A 51 -1.44 3.11 -31.88
C LEU A 51 -0.16 3.48 -31.12
N PHE A 52 -0.06 4.72 -30.60
CA PHE A 52 1.13 5.23 -29.90
C PHE A 52 0.88 5.36 -28.41
N LEU A 53 1.89 4.99 -27.59
CA LEU A 53 1.86 5.16 -26.15
C LEU A 53 1.99 6.66 -25.79
N ASN A 54 1.00 7.19 -25.07
CA ASN A 54 1.10 8.52 -24.48
C ASN A 54 2.01 8.47 -23.25
N ARG A 55 3.14 9.16 -23.30
CA ARG A 55 4.12 9.25 -22.19
C ARG A 55 3.95 10.52 -21.36
N LYS A 56 3.17 11.51 -21.81
CA LYS A 56 3.03 12.81 -21.14
C LYS A 56 2.43 12.66 -19.74
N ASP A 57 1.31 11.92 -19.60
CA ASP A 57 0.65 11.73 -18.31
C ASP A 57 1.51 10.93 -17.31
N PRO A 58 2.15 9.78 -17.70
CA PRO A 58 3.11 9.09 -16.86
C PRO A 58 4.30 9.95 -16.43
N GLU A 59 4.82 10.81 -17.30
CA GLU A 59 5.94 11.70 -17.00
C GLU A 59 5.52 12.81 -16.01
N ALA A 60 4.37 13.42 -16.24
CA ALA A 60 3.80 14.40 -15.32
C ALA A 60 3.56 13.81 -13.94
N LEU A 61 3.02 12.57 -13.87
CA LEU A 61 2.85 11.86 -12.60
C LEU A 61 4.19 11.55 -11.93
N ALA A 62 5.20 11.12 -12.69
CA ALA A 62 6.53 10.83 -12.14
C ALA A 62 7.18 12.09 -11.55
N ASN A 63 7.09 13.22 -12.24
CA ASN A 63 7.61 14.50 -11.77
C ASN A 63 6.88 14.97 -10.51
N ARG A 64 5.55 14.87 -10.47
CA ARG A 64 4.76 15.20 -9.29
C ARG A 64 5.18 14.36 -8.08
N ILE A 65 5.29 13.04 -8.21
CA ILE A 65 5.74 12.16 -7.13
C ILE A 65 7.17 12.49 -6.69
N TRP A 66 8.04 12.82 -7.64
CA TRP A 66 9.40 13.22 -7.36
C TRP A 66 9.46 14.44 -6.45
N GLU A 67 8.69 15.47 -6.79
CA GLU A 67 8.64 16.74 -6.06
C GLU A 67 7.89 16.61 -4.73
N GLU A 68 6.65 16.11 -4.75
CA GLU A 68 5.78 16.06 -3.57
C GLU A 68 6.27 15.11 -2.48
N LEU A 69 6.85 13.95 -2.87
CA LEU A 69 7.37 12.97 -1.90
C LEU A 69 8.86 13.11 -1.64
N GLY A 70 9.53 14.09 -2.23
CA GLY A 70 10.95 14.32 -2.05
C GLY A 70 11.77 13.07 -2.38
N VAL A 71 11.53 12.47 -3.56
CA VAL A 71 12.30 11.30 -4.01
C VAL A 71 13.70 11.74 -4.43
N VAL A 72 14.73 11.18 -3.80
CA VAL A 72 16.12 11.51 -4.14
C VAL A 72 16.57 10.63 -5.31
N THR A 73 16.66 11.23 -6.48
CA THR A 73 17.10 10.58 -7.73
C THR A 73 17.68 11.61 -8.70
N PRO A 74 18.64 11.24 -9.56
CA PRO A 74 19.18 12.15 -10.57
C PRO A 74 18.15 12.59 -11.62
N SER A 75 17.17 11.73 -11.93
CA SER A 75 16.10 12.01 -12.90
C SER A 75 14.98 10.99 -12.79
N THR A 76 13.80 11.28 -13.35
CA THR A 76 12.67 10.35 -13.42
C THR A 76 12.90 9.17 -14.37
N SER A 77 13.95 9.22 -15.21
CA SER A 77 14.39 8.09 -16.06
C SER A 77 15.44 7.19 -15.39
N PHE A 78 15.97 7.59 -14.23
CA PHE A 78 16.96 6.80 -13.51
C PHE A 78 16.35 5.47 -13.01
N PRO A 79 17.02 4.30 -13.23
CA PRO A 79 16.49 3.00 -12.86
C PRO A 79 16.16 2.90 -11.36
N VAL A 80 14.92 2.52 -11.02
CA VAL A 80 14.46 2.50 -9.62
C VAL A 80 15.25 1.52 -8.75
N ARG A 81 15.80 0.43 -9.31
CA ARG A 81 16.67 -0.50 -8.57
C ARG A 81 17.97 0.11 -8.03
N ARG A 82 18.36 1.29 -8.51
CA ARG A 82 19.55 2.02 -8.05
C ARG A 82 19.22 3.07 -7.00
N MET A 83 17.95 3.25 -6.65
CA MET A 83 17.52 4.14 -5.59
C MET A 83 17.62 3.45 -4.23
N SER A 84 17.65 4.23 -3.13
CA SER A 84 17.50 3.68 -1.79
C SER A 84 16.11 3.05 -1.59
N GLY A 85 16.00 2.12 -0.64
CA GLY A 85 14.74 1.44 -0.33
C GLY A 85 13.60 2.41 -0.02
N GLY A 86 13.89 3.51 0.69
CA GLY A 86 12.91 4.56 0.99
C GLY A 86 12.42 5.29 -0.26
N ASN A 87 13.32 5.62 -1.20
CA ASN A 87 12.93 6.26 -2.45
C ASN A 87 12.11 5.31 -3.33
N VAL A 88 12.49 4.03 -3.41
CA VAL A 88 11.69 3.00 -4.12
C VAL A 88 10.29 2.92 -3.53
N GLN A 89 10.16 2.95 -2.19
CA GLN A 89 8.87 2.91 -1.51
C GLN A 89 8.00 4.13 -1.81
N LYS A 90 8.58 5.34 -1.76
CA LYS A 90 7.88 6.57 -2.12
C LYS A 90 7.34 6.52 -3.55
N VAL A 91 8.15 6.03 -4.50
CA VAL A 91 7.74 5.85 -5.90
C VAL A 91 6.57 4.86 -6.01
N LEU A 92 6.64 3.73 -5.30
CA LEU A 92 5.59 2.70 -5.33
C LEU A 92 4.29 3.23 -4.72
N VAL A 93 4.34 3.76 -3.51
CA VAL A 93 3.16 4.26 -2.79
C VAL A 93 2.52 5.41 -3.56
N GLY A 94 3.30 6.38 -4.04
CA GLY A 94 2.80 7.49 -4.85
C GLY A 94 2.10 7.01 -6.13
N ARG A 95 2.64 6.00 -6.82
CA ARG A 95 2.00 5.40 -7.99
C ARG A 95 0.66 4.74 -7.65
N GLU A 96 0.60 3.99 -6.57
CA GLU A 96 -0.61 3.27 -6.18
C GLU A 96 -1.73 4.20 -5.68
N ILE A 97 -1.38 5.25 -4.93
CA ILE A 97 -2.33 6.29 -4.49
C ILE A 97 -2.88 7.06 -5.68
N ALA A 98 -2.05 7.38 -6.68
CA ALA A 98 -2.47 8.11 -7.88
C ALA A 98 -3.50 7.34 -8.76
N GLN A 99 -3.77 6.06 -8.47
CA GLN A 99 -4.85 5.32 -9.11
C GLN A 99 -6.23 5.64 -8.51
N SER A 100 -6.30 6.46 -7.45
CA SER A 100 -7.53 6.76 -6.69
C SER A 100 -8.29 5.48 -6.32
N PRO A 101 -7.66 4.56 -5.57
CA PRO A 101 -8.27 3.29 -5.24
C PRO A 101 -9.41 3.45 -4.24
N ALA A 102 -10.43 2.59 -4.33
CA ALA A 102 -11.42 2.45 -3.27
C ALA A 102 -10.87 1.66 -2.07
N VAL A 103 -9.91 0.75 -2.35
CA VAL A 103 -9.21 -0.04 -1.33
C VAL A 103 -7.71 0.04 -1.58
N LEU A 104 -6.95 0.46 -0.57
CA LEU A 104 -5.49 0.46 -0.57
C LEU A 104 -5.01 -0.57 0.44
N MET A 105 -4.42 -1.67 -0.04
CA MET A 105 -3.82 -2.68 0.81
C MET A 105 -2.31 -2.51 0.84
N THR A 106 -1.72 -2.54 2.03
CA THR A 106 -0.27 -2.47 2.22
C THR A 106 0.19 -3.63 3.10
N ALA A 107 1.26 -4.28 2.69
CA ALA A 107 1.88 -5.35 3.46
C ALA A 107 3.33 -4.96 3.76
N TYR A 108 3.66 -4.79 5.06
CA TYR A 108 4.99 -4.42 5.55
C TYR A 108 5.58 -3.20 4.83
N ALA A 109 4.75 -2.19 4.59
CA ALA A 109 5.09 -1.04 3.74
C ALA A 109 6.31 -0.24 4.19
N VAL A 110 6.66 -0.28 5.47
CA VAL A 110 7.78 0.48 6.05
C VAL A 110 8.97 -0.38 6.48
N ARG A 111 8.91 -1.68 6.26
CA ARG A 111 9.98 -2.60 6.68
C ARG A 111 11.31 -2.23 6.04
N GLY A 112 12.33 -2.07 6.87
CA GLY A 112 13.70 -1.72 6.43
C GLY A 112 13.85 -0.28 5.93
N LEU A 113 12.95 0.63 6.31
CA LEU A 113 13.06 2.05 6.02
C LEU A 113 13.57 2.82 7.24
N ASP A 114 14.12 4.00 6.97
CA ASP A 114 14.42 4.96 8.04
C ASP A 114 13.15 5.57 8.62
N ILE A 115 13.26 6.13 9.83
CA ILE A 115 12.14 6.70 10.59
C ILE A 115 11.41 7.79 9.78
N ASN A 116 12.12 8.72 9.17
CA ASN A 116 11.51 9.84 8.45
C ASN A 116 10.71 9.36 7.23
N THR A 117 11.26 8.39 6.49
CA THR A 117 10.55 7.77 5.37
C THR A 117 9.33 6.99 5.86
N SER A 118 9.43 6.28 6.98
CA SER A 118 8.30 5.55 7.57
C SER A 118 7.15 6.49 7.91
N TYR A 119 7.42 7.60 8.59
CA TYR A 119 6.41 8.63 8.89
C TYR A 119 5.81 9.25 7.62
N THR A 120 6.60 9.48 6.58
CA THR A 120 6.07 9.94 5.29
C THR A 120 5.03 8.95 4.74
N ILE A 121 5.31 7.66 4.79
CA ILE A 121 4.38 6.63 4.32
C ILE A 121 3.12 6.57 5.21
N TYR A 122 3.26 6.62 6.54
CA TYR A 122 2.12 6.65 7.47
C TYR A 122 1.20 7.85 7.23
N ASN A 123 1.76 9.03 7.02
CA ASN A 123 0.98 10.23 6.71
C ASN A 123 0.20 10.06 5.40
N LEU A 124 0.82 9.51 4.36
CA LEU A 124 0.14 9.22 3.09
C LEU A 124 -1.02 8.23 3.27
N LEU A 125 -0.85 7.17 4.07
CA LEU A 125 -1.91 6.20 4.34
C LEU A 125 -3.05 6.84 5.13
N THR A 126 -2.74 7.65 6.14
CA THR A 126 -3.72 8.40 6.93
C THR A 126 -4.50 9.39 6.07
N GLU A 127 -3.83 10.11 5.18
CA GLU A 127 -4.46 11.01 4.22
C GLU A 127 -5.45 10.26 3.32
N GLN A 128 -5.07 9.09 2.80
CA GLN A 128 -5.99 8.26 2.01
C GLN A 128 -7.23 7.84 2.82
N LYS A 129 -7.04 7.45 4.08
CA LYS A 129 -8.14 7.14 5.00
C LYS A 129 -9.08 8.34 5.18
N MET A 130 -8.54 9.52 5.38
CA MET A 130 -9.33 10.77 5.52
C MET A 130 -10.11 11.11 4.23
N HIS A 131 -9.61 10.71 3.07
CA HIS A 131 -10.31 10.84 1.79
C HIS A 131 -11.33 9.71 1.52
N GLY A 132 -11.60 8.83 2.51
CA GLY A 132 -12.60 7.77 2.40
C GLY A 132 -12.11 6.50 1.71
N VAL A 133 -10.81 6.35 1.49
CA VAL A 133 -10.23 5.11 0.99
C VAL A 133 -10.18 4.08 2.12
N ALA A 134 -10.64 2.86 1.86
CA ALA A 134 -10.49 1.75 2.80
C ALA A 134 -9.03 1.29 2.81
N VAL A 135 -8.28 1.63 3.85
CA VAL A 135 -6.87 1.25 3.99
C VAL A 135 -6.75 -0.04 4.80
N VAL A 136 -6.14 -1.07 4.22
CA VAL A 136 -5.81 -2.33 4.90
C VAL A 136 -4.30 -2.35 5.11
N TYR A 137 -3.86 -2.23 6.36
CA TYR A 137 -2.46 -2.26 6.74
C TYR A 137 -2.11 -3.61 7.36
N VAL A 138 -1.15 -4.33 6.79
CA VAL A 138 -0.59 -5.57 7.33
C VAL A 138 0.80 -5.28 7.87
N GLY A 139 1.01 -5.54 9.15
CA GLY A 139 2.28 -5.30 9.84
C GLY A 139 2.34 -6.04 11.16
N GLU A 140 3.51 -6.02 11.79
CA GLU A 140 3.79 -6.68 13.08
C GLU A 140 4.12 -5.70 14.21
N ASP A 141 4.36 -4.42 13.87
CA ASP A 141 4.65 -3.38 14.85
C ASP A 141 3.36 -2.90 15.52
N LEU A 142 3.19 -3.27 16.79
CA LEU A 142 1.97 -2.99 17.55
C LEU A 142 1.77 -1.49 17.80
N ASP A 143 2.84 -0.72 17.96
CA ASP A 143 2.73 0.73 18.18
C ASP A 143 2.17 1.41 16.95
N VAL A 144 2.64 1.02 15.79
CA VAL A 144 2.13 1.51 14.49
C VAL A 144 0.68 1.08 14.27
N LEU A 145 0.33 -0.17 14.57
CA LEU A 145 -1.04 -0.67 14.40
C LEU A 145 -2.03 0.09 15.30
N LEU A 146 -1.67 0.34 16.57
CA LEU A 146 -2.51 1.09 17.51
C LEU A 146 -2.64 2.57 17.13
N GLU A 147 -1.61 3.17 16.53
CA GLU A 147 -1.64 4.56 16.09
C GLU A 147 -2.47 4.77 14.82
N LEU A 148 -2.33 3.87 13.84
CA LEU A 148 -2.91 4.08 12.51
C LEU A 148 -4.29 3.45 12.31
N CYS A 149 -4.57 2.32 12.97
CA CYS A 149 -5.72 1.48 12.65
C CYS A 149 -6.92 1.77 13.54
N ASP A 150 -8.10 1.96 12.94
CA ASP A 150 -9.36 2.04 13.68
C ASP A 150 -9.82 0.65 14.17
N ARG A 151 -9.45 -0.40 13.42
CA ARG A 151 -9.79 -1.80 13.76
C ARG A 151 -8.57 -2.68 13.52
N ILE A 152 -8.29 -3.57 14.45
CA ILE A 152 -7.18 -4.52 14.38
C ILE A 152 -7.73 -5.94 14.32
N VAL A 153 -7.43 -6.64 13.22
CA VAL A 153 -7.75 -8.07 13.06
C VAL A 153 -6.51 -8.88 13.41
N VAL A 154 -6.59 -9.68 14.46
CA VAL A 154 -5.48 -10.51 14.91
C VAL A 154 -5.60 -11.91 14.32
N LEU A 155 -4.53 -12.38 13.68
CA LEU A 155 -4.43 -13.72 13.12
C LEU A 155 -3.46 -14.56 13.95
N CYS A 156 -3.90 -15.74 14.37
CA CYS A 156 -3.06 -16.71 15.08
C CYS A 156 -3.39 -18.13 14.60
N GLY A 157 -2.38 -18.94 14.30
CA GLY A 157 -2.57 -20.32 13.87
C GLY A 157 -3.47 -20.48 12.62
N GLY A 158 -3.45 -19.52 11.70
CA GLY A 158 -4.27 -19.53 10.49
C GLY A 158 -5.75 -19.17 10.69
N LYS A 159 -6.12 -18.67 11.87
CA LYS A 159 -7.48 -18.26 12.23
C LYS A 159 -7.53 -16.82 12.67
N VAL A 160 -8.71 -16.19 12.53
CA VAL A 160 -8.97 -14.89 13.15
C VAL A 160 -9.14 -15.12 14.64
N ASN A 161 -8.25 -14.54 15.44
CA ASN A 161 -8.22 -14.70 16.90
C ASN A 161 -8.76 -13.46 17.64
N GLY A 162 -9.32 -12.54 16.92
CA GLY A 162 -10.03 -11.38 17.46
C GLY A 162 -10.09 -10.24 16.47
N ILE A 163 -11.09 -9.41 16.65
CA ILE A 163 -11.27 -8.14 15.96
C ILE A 163 -11.42 -7.09 17.06
N LEU A 164 -10.42 -6.22 17.19
CA LEU A 164 -10.30 -5.25 18.26
C LEU A 164 -10.54 -3.84 17.73
N ASP A 165 -11.08 -2.98 18.60
CA ASP A 165 -11.13 -1.54 18.34
C ASP A 165 -9.75 -0.95 18.61
N GLY A 166 -9.08 -0.42 17.58
CA GLY A 166 -7.73 0.11 17.68
C GLY A 166 -7.59 1.31 18.64
N ARG A 167 -8.71 2.00 18.92
CA ARG A 167 -8.72 3.17 19.84
C ARG A 167 -8.89 2.80 21.31
N HIS A 168 -9.37 1.60 21.60
CA HIS A 168 -9.73 1.17 22.95
C HIS A 168 -8.95 -0.07 23.43
N THR A 169 -8.23 -0.74 22.52
CA THR A 169 -7.41 -1.91 22.89
C THR A 169 -6.01 -1.51 23.35
N THR A 170 -5.32 -2.45 23.98
CA THR A 170 -3.95 -2.25 24.46
C THR A 170 -2.96 -3.13 23.70
N LYS A 171 -1.69 -2.77 23.78
CA LYS A 171 -0.60 -3.54 23.18
C LYS A 171 -0.54 -4.96 23.74
N GLU A 172 -0.77 -5.10 25.06
CA GLU A 172 -0.80 -6.36 25.78
C GLU A 172 -1.94 -7.26 25.28
N GLU A 173 -3.13 -6.70 25.06
CA GLU A 173 -4.28 -7.47 24.58
C GLU A 173 -4.05 -7.96 23.14
N VAL A 174 -3.56 -7.11 22.26
CA VAL A 174 -3.21 -7.50 20.88
C VAL A 174 -2.13 -8.57 20.91
N GLY A 175 -1.04 -8.38 21.68
CA GLY A 175 0.07 -9.31 21.81
C GLY A 175 -0.35 -10.68 22.36
N LEU A 176 -1.24 -10.71 23.36
CA LEU A 176 -1.79 -11.95 23.90
C LEU A 176 -2.55 -12.76 22.83
N ARG A 177 -3.36 -12.06 22.01
CA ARG A 177 -4.11 -12.71 20.91
C ARG A 177 -3.23 -13.14 19.74
N MET A 178 -2.07 -12.54 19.56
CA MET A 178 -1.09 -12.97 18.55
C MET A 178 -0.40 -14.28 18.90
N THR A 179 -0.25 -14.57 20.20
CA THR A 179 0.52 -15.72 20.67
C THR A 179 -0.35 -16.89 21.16
N ASN A 180 -1.53 -16.60 21.71
CA ASN A 180 -2.43 -17.58 22.26
C ASN A 180 -3.76 -17.59 21.52
N LEU A 181 -4.23 -18.78 21.12
CA LEU A 181 -5.60 -18.94 20.64
C LEU A 181 -6.54 -18.71 21.83
N VAL A 182 -7.17 -17.57 21.85
CA VAL A 182 -8.23 -17.27 22.81
C VAL A 182 -9.46 -18.09 22.39
N LYS A 183 -9.94 -18.99 23.27
CA LYS A 183 -11.26 -19.64 23.05
C LYS A 183 -12.29 -18.52 23.14
N GLU A 184 -13.09 -18.34 22.08
CA GLU A 184 -14.27 -17.50 22.17
C GLU A 184 -15.15 -18.07 23.30
N GLU A 185 -15.30 -17.34 24.39
CA GLU A 185 -16.42 -17.55 25.29
C GLU A 185 -17.67 -17.27 24.47
N GLN A 186 -18.44 -18.32 24.22
CA GLN A 186 -19.72 -18.23 23.54
C GLN A 186 -20.62 -17.27 24.34
N ALA A 187 -20.85 -16.09 23.76
CA ALA A 187 -21.87 -15.17 24.24
C ALA A 187 -23.17 -15.42 23.45
#